data_88edfe2ba0db9a28ba6e8cd2986650cf
#
_entry.id   88edfe2ba0db9a28ba6e8cd2986650cf
#
_cell.length_a   1.000
_cell.length_b   1.000
_cell.length_c   1.000
_cell.angle_alpha   90.00
_cell.angle_beta   90.00
_cell.angle_gamma   90.00
#
_symmetry.space_group_name_H-M   'P 1'
#
loop_
_entity.id
_entity.type
_entity.pdbx_description
1 polymer ?
#
loop_
_entity_poly.entity_id
_entity_poly.type
_entity_poly.pdbx_seq_one_letter_code
_entity_poly.pdbx_strand_id
1 'polypeptide(L)'
;MKRRPHCGYDLRQSEPTEIPIAMNAMPALPWWQDLTPRRIAELADADAVALLPLAAIEQHGEHLPLSTDLDIALGLLEAALPKLRPGLPWCVLPPFAVGCSLEHGGFAGTLALGAPTALASVVEIGACVARAGLRRLVMFNTHGGNKALVDLAALELRAAHRMLVVRAHSFRFPAPAGALPAEELRHGLHGGALETALMLHLAPHKVRREAIDRFESVGVRMAAEGRLLGPEGEAGFAWMAQDLHPSGACGDPRLADGALGARIADQFATRLARVIEDARDFDLETLVERGPTPGKMR
;
A
#
# COMPACT_ATOMS: atom_id res chain seq x y z
N MET A 1 43.88 49.60 -25.44
CA MET A 1 43.80 48.24 -25.97
C MET A 1 44.59 47.33 -25.05
N LYS A 2 43.90 46.64 -24.17
CA LYS A 2 44.47 45.61 -23.23
C LYS A 2 43.95 44.25 -23.68
N ARG A 3 44.83 43.35 -24.07
CA ARG A 3 44.52 41.98 -24.50
C ARG A 3 44.19 41.13 -23.24
N ARG A 4 43.08 40.33 -23.31
CA ARG A 4 42.74 39.34 -22.32
C ARG A 4 43.54 38.04 -22.57
N PRO A 5 43.98 37.31 -21.53
CA PRO A 5 44.64 36.02 -21.69
C PRO A 5 43.64 34.91 -22.03
N HIS A 6 44.02 34.06 -23.00
CA HIS A 6 43.34 32.79 -23.31
C HIS A 6 43.61 31.78 -22.20
N CYS A 7 42.55 31.25 -21.60
CA CYS A 7 42.61 30.09 -20.71
C CYS A 7 42.48 28.83 -21.59
N GLY A 8 43.60 28.14 -21.84
CA GLY A 8 43.64 26.87 -22.53
C GLY A 8 43.28 25.76 -21.54
N TYR A 9 42.19 25.05 -21.78
CA TYR A 9 41.89 23.80 -21.10
C TYR A 9 42.66 22.65 -21.76
N ASP A 10 43.58 22.05 -21.02
CA ASP A 10 44.35 20.85 -21.39
C ASP A 10 43.50 19.62 -21.20
N LEU A 11 42.92 19.07 -22.26
CA LEU A 11 42.20 17.81 -22.29
C LEU A 11 43.21 16.66 -22.37
N ARG A 12 43.92 16.36 -21.28
CA ARG A 12 44.63 15.09 -21.15
C ARG A 12 43.73 14.05 -20.55
N GLN A 13 43.52 13.04 -21.33
CA GLN A 13 42.93 11.74 -21.13
C GLN A 13 43.07 11.24 -19.69
N SER A 14 41.94 11.22 -18.97
CA SER A 14 41.74 10.31 -17.84
C SER A 14 41.20 9.00 -18.41
N GLU A 15 41.95 7.92 -18.26
CA GLU A 15 41.47 6.56 -18.54
C GLU A 15 40.16 6.31 -17.77
N PRO A 16 39.18 5.60 -18.36
CA PRO A 16 37.97 5.25 -17.67
C PRO A 16 38.34 4.27 -16.54
N THR A 17 38.20 4.72 -15.29
CA THR A 17 38.22 3.86 -14.14
C THR A 17 37.06 2.88 -14.29
N GLU A 18 37.38 1.60 -14.55
CA GLU A 18 36.39 0.52 -14.49
C GLU A 18 35.76 0.51 -13.09
N ILE A 19 34.49 0.88 -13.02
CA ILE A 19 33.66 0.69 -11.85
C ILE A 19 33.46 -0.82 -11.73
N PRO A 20 33.81 -1.48 -10.61
CA PRO A 20 33.59 -2.90 -10.47
C PRO A 20 32.09 -3.17 -10.50
N ILE A 21 31.60 -3.81 -11.55
CA ILE A 21 30.26 -4.39 -11.62
C ILE A 21 30.32 -5.65 -10.76
N ALA A 22 30.01 -5.54 -9.48
CA ALA A 22 29.66 -6.68 -8.65
C ALA A 22 28.97 -6.26 -7.35
N MET A 23 27.71 -5.90 -7.47
CA MET A 23 26.72 -6.23 -6.44
C MET A 23 25.54 -6.80 -7.20
N ASN A 24 25.10 -8.03 -6.86
CA ASN A 24 23.85 -8.59 -7.30
C ASN A 24 22.77 -7.55 -7.00
N ALA A 25 22.46 -6.71 -7.98
CA ALA A 25 21.35 -5.75 -7.86
C ALA A 25 20.11 -6.59 -7.57
N MET A 26 19.46 -6.36 -6.43
CA MET A 26 18.14 -6.92 -6.17
C MET A 26 17.27 -6.66 -7.40
N PRO A 27 16.52 -7.65 -7.89
CA PRO A 27 15.66 -7.42 -9.04
C PRO A 27 14.73 -6.25 -8.74
N ALA A 28 14.69 -5.26 -9.63
CA ALA A 28 13.79 -4.12 -9.49
C ALA A 28 12.34 -4.57 -9.68
N LEU A 29 11.41 -3.89 -8.99
CA LEU A 29 9.97 -4.10 -9.20
C LEU A 29 9.62 -3.91 -10.69
N PRO A 30 8.83 -4.80 -11.30
CA PRO A 30 8.44 -4.68 -12.71
C PRO A 30 7.34 -3.62 -12.87
N TRP A 31 7.73 -2.35 -12.84
CA TRP A 31 6.79 -1.24 -12.94
C TRP A 31 6.13 -1.17 -14.31
N TRP A 32 4.81 -1.02 -14.35
CA TRP A 32 4.00 -0.89 -15.56
C TRP A 32 4.50 0.21 -16.50
N GLN A 33 4.85 1.38 -15.96
CA GLN A 33 5.33 2.53 -16.73
C GLN A 33 6.70 2.31 -17.38
N ASP A 34 7.46 1.33 -16.94
CA ASP A 34 8.77 0.99 -17.48
C ASP A 34 8.67 -0.09 -18.58
N LEU A 35 7.45 -0.63 -18.79
CA LEU A 35 7.21 -1.66 -19.79
C LEU A 35 6.79 -1.07 -21.13
N THR A 36 7.14 -1.77 -22.21
CA THR A 36 6.64 -1.43 -23.54
C THR A 36 5.28 -2.07 -23.82
N PRO A 37 4.45 -1.57 -24.77
CA PRO A 37 3.20 -2.20 -25.15
C PRO A 37 3.35 -3.69 -25.52
N ARG A 38 4.44 -4.07 -26.19
CA ARG A 38 4.77 -5.46 -26.50
C ARG A 38 4.94 -6.29 -25.22
N ARG A 39 5.66 -5.77 -24.22
CA ARG A 39 5.87 -6.48 -22.96
C ARG A 39 4.58 -6.64 -22.16
N ILE A 40 3.68 -5.67 -22.22
CA ILE A 40 2.33 -5.78 -21.62
C ILE A 40 1.52 -6.90 -22.32
N ALA A 41 1.56 -7.00 -23.64
CA ALA A 41 0.90 -8.09 -24.37
C ALA A 41 1.47 -9.47 -23.98
N GLU A 42 2.79 -9.60 -23.86
CA GLU A 42 3.44 -10.83 -23.39
C GLU A 42 3.01 -11.21 -21.96
N LEU A 43 2.80 -10.22 -21.07
CA LEU A 43 2.27 -10.46 -19.73
C LEU A 43 0.80 -10.90 -19.74
N ALA A 44 -0.01 -10.34 -20.64
CA ALA A 44 -1.40 -10.74 -20.83
C ALA A 44 -1.49 -12.19 -21.34
N ASP A 45 -0.67 -12.56 -22.34
CA ASP A 45 -0.60 -13.94 -22.87
C ASP A 45 -0.10 -14.94 -21.80
N ALA A 46 0.76 -14.49 -20.88
CA ALA A 46 1.24 -15.27 -19.74
C ALA A 46 0.24 -15.31 -18.57
N ASP A 47 -0.94 -14.69 -18.71
CA ASP A 47 -1.98 -14.60 -17.68
C ASP A 47 -1.45 -13.98 -16.35
N ALA A 48 -0.69 -12.90 -16.49
CA ALA A 48 0.03 -12.25 -15.39
C ALA A 48 -0.91 -11.58 -14.38
N VAL A 49 -0.38 -11.37 -13.18
CA VAL A 49 -1.03 -10.58 -12.12
C VAL A 49 -0.58 -9.13 -12.22
N ALA A 50 -1.52 -8.19 -12.38
CA ALA A 50 -1.28 -6.77 -12.16
C ALA A 50 -1.53 -6.45 -10.68
N LEU A 51 -0.66 -5.64 -10.07
CA LEU A 51 -0.82 -5.17 -8.71
C LEU A 51 -0.93 -3.66 -8.69
N LEU A 52 -2.01 -3.13 -8.09
CA LEU A 52 -2.22 -1.70 -7.86
C LEU A 52 -2.00 -1.37 -6.40
N PRO A 53 -0.91 -0.65 -6.04
CA PRO A 53 -0.75 -0.10 -4.71
C PRO A 53 -1.73 1.05 -4.48
N LEU A 54 -2.50 1.00 -3.38
CA LEU A 54 -3.39 2.08 -2.95
C LEU A 54 -2.94 2.56 -1.57
N ALA A 55 -2.73 3.86 -1.44
CA ALA A 55 -2.22 4.51 -0.25
C ALA A 55 -2.95 5.82 0.01
N ALA A 56 -2.41 6.66 0.90
CA ALA A 56 -2.84 8.03 1.11
C ALA A 56 -1.65 8.96 1.36
N ILE A 57 -1.89 10.25 1.23
CA ILE A 57 -1.03 11.33 1.69
C ILE A 57 -1.81 12.09 2.75
N GLU A 58 -1.59 11.74 4.01
CA GLU A 58 -2.39 12.24 5.13
C GLU A 58 -1.58 12.38 6.41
N GLN A 59 -2.09 13.14 7.36
CA GLN A 59 -1.46 13.30 8.66
C GLN A 59 -1.35 11.96 9.39
N HIS A 60 -0.26 11.73 10.11
CA HIS A 60 0.00 10.57 10.99
C HIS A 60 0.61 11.03 12.32
N GLY A 61 0.02 12.09 12.93
CA GLY A 61 0.60 12.77 14.08
C GLY A 61 1.86 13.56 13.70
N GLU A 62 2.57 14.02 14.71
CA GLU A 62 3.80 14.80 14.53
C GLU A 62 5.05 13.95 14.32
N HIS A 63 4.98 12.64 14.54
CA HIS A 63 6.13 11.73 14.51
C HIS A 63 6.32 11.02 13.17
N LEU A 64 5.28 10.91 12.33
CA LEU A 64 5.34 10.25 11.02
C LEU A 64 5.07 11.24 9.88
N PRO A 65 5.63 10.99 8.68
CA PRO A 65 5.40 11.83 7.52
C PRO A 65 4.02 11.62 6.91
N LEU A 66 3.56 12.59 6.11
CA LEU A 66 2.31 12.46 5.35
C LEU A 66 2.30 11.28 4.37
N SER A 67 3.47 10.80 3.97
CA SER A 67 3.65 9.68 3.03
C SER A 67 3.67 8.29 3.70
N THR A 68 3.32 8.18 4.97
CA THR A 68 3.43 6.92 5.74
C THR A 68 2.80 5.74 5.02
N ASP A 69 1.57 5.84 4.58
CA ASP A 69 0.88 4.76 3.85
C ASP A 69 1.59 4.38 2.55
N LEU A 70 2.05 5.38 1.80
CA LEU A 70 2.76 5.16 0.55
C LEU A 70 4.13 4.50 0.79
N ASP A 71 4.89 4.98 1.77
CA ASP A 71 6.18 4.40 2.13
C ASP A 71 6.03 2.94 2.59
N ILE A 72 5.00 2.66 3.39
CA ILE A 72 4.67 1.28 3.81
C ILE A 72 4.29 0.42 2.60
N ALA A 73 3.43 0.91 1.70
CA ALA A 73 3.02 0.16 0.51
C ALA A 73 4.23 -0.24 -0.36
N LEU A 74 5.09 0.74 -0.66
CA LEU A 74 6.26 0.53 -1.51
C LEU A 74 7.30 -0.36 -0.83
N GLY A 75 7.60 -0.12 0.46
CA GLY A 75 8.56 -0.92 1.21
C GLY A 75 8.11 -2.39 1.38
N LEU A 76 6.82 -2.64 1.58
CA LEU A 76 6.29 -4.01 1.64
C LEU A 76 6.31 -4.70 0.28
N LEU A 77 6.12 -3.98 -0.83
CA LEU A 77 6.28 -4.52 -2.18
C LEU A 77 7.73 -4.92 -2.46
N GLU A 78 8.68 -4.06 -2.13
CA GLU A 78 10.11 -4.36 -2.27
C GLU A 78 10.51 -5.58 -1.42
N ALA A 79 10.01 -5.66 -0.18
CA ALA A 79 10.27 -6.79 0.70
C ALA A 79 9.60 -8.10 0.24
N ALA A 80 8.48 -8.02 -0.50
CA ALA A 80 7.77 -9.18 -1.05
C ALA A 80 8.46 -9.76 -2.30
N LEU A 81 9.15 -8.94 -3.08
CA LEU A 81 9.77 -9.35 -4.35
C LEU A 81 10.67 -10.60 -4.22
N PRO A 82 11.63 -10.69 -3.29
CA PRO A 82 12.48 -11.87 -3.14
C PRO A 82 11.73 -13.11 -2.61
N LYS A 83 10.49 -12.97 -2.17
CA LYS A 83 9.66 -14.04 -1.61
C LYS A 83 8.74 -14.68 -2.66
N LEU A 84 8.59 -14.05 -3.83
CA LEU A 84 7.78 -14.60 -4.93
C LEU A 84 8.49 -15.78 -5.60
N ARG A 85 7.70 -16.73 -6.10
CA ARG A 85 8.19 -17.84 -6.92
C ARG A 85 8.98 -17.29 -8.11
N PRO A 86 10.17 -17.85 -8.41
CA PRO A 86 10.93 -17.48 -9.60
C PRO A 86 10.09 -17.64 -10.88
N GLY A 87 10.13 -16.61 -11.74
CA GLY A 87 9.44 -16.64 -13.04
C GLY A 87 7.93 -16.40 -13.00
N LEU A 88 7.34 -16.07 -11.84
CA LEU A 88 5.94 -15.67 -11.76
C LEU A 88 5.69 -14.43 -12.63
N PRO A 89 4.75 -14.48 -13.60
CA PRO A 89 4.43 -13.31 -14.43
C PRO A 89 3.57 -12.31 -13.63
N TRP A 90 4.09 -11.10 -13.43
CA TRP A 90 3.39 -10.02 -12.74
C TRP A 90 3.95 -8.65 -13.09
N CYS A 91 3.22 -7.61 -12.76
CA CYS A 91 3.69 -6.21 -12.84
C CYS A 91 3.02 -5.35 -11.78
N VAL A 92 3.63 -4.18 -11.52
CA VAL A 92 3.16 -3.20 -10.54
C VAL A 92 2.71 -1.94 -11.26
N LEU A 93 1.47 -1.54 -11.07
CA LEU A 93 0.91 -0.28 -11.57
C LEU A 93 1.50 0.91 -10.81
N PRO A 94 1.50 2.12 -11.40
CA PRO A 94 1.79 3.34 -10.65
C PRO A 94 0.92 3.44 -9.42
N PRO A 95 1.47 3.80 -8.23
CA PRO A 95 0.68 3.83 -7.01
C PRO A 95 -0.44 4.88 -7.07
N PHE A 96 -1.62 4.51 -6.60
CA PHE A 96 -2.70 5.44 -6.31
C PHE A 96 -2.41 6.08 -4.95
N ALA A 97 -1.57 7.13 -4.96
CA ALA A 97 -0.99 7.71 -3.76
C ALA A 97 -1.94 8.67 -3.01
N VAL A 98 -2.89 9.29 -3.70
CA VAL A 98 -3.89 10.20 -3.09
C VAL A 98 -5.23 9.48 -3.06
N GLY A 99 -5.60 8.99 -1.88
CA GLY A 99 -6.82 8.20 -1.65
C GLY A 99 -7.97 9.01 -1.06
N CYS A 100 -8.89 8.28 -0.42
CA CYS A 100 -9.98 8.85 0.37
C CYS A 100 -9.49 9.04 1.82
N SER A 101 -9.21 10.28 2.20
CA SER A 101 -8.69 10.64 3.52
C SER A 101 -9.49 11.80 4.12
N LEU A 102 -10.82 11.77 3.94
CA LEU A 102 -11.70 12.84 4.43
C LEU A 102 -11.62 12.98 5.94
N GLU A 103 -11.48 11.87 6.65
CA GLU A 103 -11.32 11.79 8.11
C GLU A 103 -10.11 12.55 8.65
N HIS A 104 -9.10 12.78 7.80
CA HIS A 104 -7.89 13.55 8.12
C HIS A 104 -7.92 14.98 7.56
N GLY A 105 -9.02 15.41 6.93
CA GLY A 105 -9.14 16.71 6.27
C GLY A 105 -9.04 17.94 7.19
N GLY A 106 -9.14 17.74 8.50
CA GLY A 106 -8.90 18.80 9.49
C GLY A 106 -7.43 19.15 9.73
N PHE A 107 -6.50 18.38 9.18
CA PHE A 107 -5.05 18.55 9.38
C PHE A 107 -4.37 19.06 8.11
N ALA A 108 -3.47 20.03 8.29
CA ALA A 108 -2.71 20.60 7.19
C ALA A 108 -1.85 19.52 6.48
N GLY A 109 -1.77 19.61 5.16
CA GLY A 109 -0.95 18.72 4.34
C GLY A 109 -1.66 17.45 3.86
N THR A 110 -2.77 17.05 4.44
CA THR A 110 -3.58 15.94 3.92
C THR A 110 -4.12 16.26 2.53
N LEU A 111 -3.91 15.33 1.59
CA LEU A 111 -4.47 15.37 0.23
C LEU A 111 -5.52 14.26 0.12
N ALA A 112 -6.78 14.64 -0.07
CA ALA A 112 -7.87 13.69 -0.16
C ALA A 112 -8.70 13.88 -1.42
N LEU A 113 -9.05 12.81 -2.09
CA LEU A 113 -10.06 12.79 -3.14
C LEU A 113 -11.43 12.52 -2.54
N GLY A 114 -12.47 13.18 -3.07
CA GLY A 114 -13.84 12.79 -2.77
C GLY A 114 -14.12 11.36 -3.26
N ALA A 115 -14.92 10.61 -2.51
CA ALA A 115 -15.18 9.18 -2.80
C ALA A 115 -15.64 8.91 -4.25
N PRO A 116 -16.53 9.69 -4.88
CA PRO A 116 -16.91 9.46 -6.28
C PRO A 116 -15.73 9.58 -7.25
N THR A 117 -14.86 10.59 -7.06
CA THR A 117 -13.69 10.81 -7.92
C THR A 117 -12.68 9.70 -7.76
N ALA A 118 -12.37 9.30 -6.51
CA ALA A 118 -11.45 8.21 -6.22
C ALA A 118 -11.96 6.89 -6.80
N LEU A 119 -13.26 6.58 -6.63
CA LEU A 119 -13.88 5.37 -7.17
C LEU A 119 -13.78 5.33 -8.70
N ALA A 120 -14.18 6.41 -9.38
CA ALA A 120 -14.09 6.51 -10.83
C ALA A 120 -12.65 6.31 -11.32
N SER A 121 -11.67 6.96 -10.66
CA SER A 121 -10.25 6.84 -11.04
C SER A 121 -9.73 5.41 -10.91
N VAL A 122 -10.02 4.73 -9.81
CA VAL A 122 -9.56 3.34 -9.59
C VAL A 122 -10.23 2.37 -10.56
N VAL A 123 -11.54 2.55 -10.82
CA VAL A 123 -12.27 1.75 -11.80
C VAL A 123 -11.72 1.97 -13.22
N GLU A 124 -11.45 3.21 -13.62
CA GLU A 124 -10.87 3.50 -14.94
C GLU A 124 -9.46 2.92 -15.11
N ILE A 125 -8.62 2.98 -14.08
CA ILE A 125 -7.29 2.33 -14.07
C ILE A 125 -7.47 0.81 -14.25
N GLY A 126 -8.34 0.18 -13.48
CA GLY A 126 -8.63 -1.25 -13.59
C GLY A 126 -9.20 -1.64 -14.96
N ALA A 127 -10.05 -0.80 -15.56
CA ALA A 127 -10.56 -0.98 -16.91
C ALA A 127 -9.44 -0.89 -17.97
N CYS A 128 -8.41 -0.03 -17.75
CA CYS A 128 -7.22 -0.01 -18.62
C CYS A 128 -6.45 -1.33 -18.53
N VAL A 129 -6.29 -1.90 -17.34
CA VAL A 129 -5.66 -3.21 -17.13
C VAL A 129 -6.43 -4.31 -17.88
N ALA A 130 -7.76 -4.31 -17.77
CA ALA A 130 -8.62 -5.24 -18.51
C ALA A 130 -8.50 -5.09 -20.03
N ARG A 131 -8.48 -3.85 -20.54
CA ARG A 131 -8.28 -3.59 -21.99
C ARG A 131 -6.92 -4.03 -22.48
N ALA A 132 -5.90 -4.03 -21.63
CA ALA A 132 -4.57 -4.56 -21.95
C ALA A 132 -4.52 -6.09 -21.97
N GLY A 133 -5.62 -6.78 -21.67
CA GLY A 133 -5.74 -8.24 -21.69
C GLY A 133 -5.45 -8.93 -20.36
N LEU A 134 -5.07 -8.21 -19.29
CA LEU A 134 -4.83 -8.81 -17.98
C LEU A 134 -6.16 -9.05 -17.25
N ARG A 135 -6.33 -10.24 -16.70
CA ARG A 135 -7.56 -10.68 -16.03
C ARG A 135 -7.43 -10.80 -14.52
N ARG A 136 -6.25 -10.50 -13.95
CA ARG A 136 -5.93 -10.63 -12.53
C ARG A 136 -5.41 -9.30 -12.01
N LEU A 137 -6.13 -8.71 -11.05
CA LEU A 137 -5.75 -7.45 -10.42
C LEU A 137 -5.72 -7.63 -8.91
N VAL A 138 -4.59 -7.41 -8.28
CA VAL A 138 -4.46 -7.29 -6.82
C VAL A 138 -4.46 -5.82 -6.47
N MET A 139 -5.46 -5.37 -5.73
CA MET A 139 -5.53 -4.05 -5.11
C MET A 139 -4.90 -4.15 -3.73
N PHE A 140 -3.63 -3.72 -3.60
CA PHE A 140 -2.90 -3.72 -2.34
C PHE A 140 -3.04 -2.38 -1.65
N ASN A 141 -3.80 -2.35 -0.57
CA ASN A 141 -4.18 -1.13 0.14
C ASN A 141 -3.55 -1.07 1.53
N THR A 142 -2.90 0.05 1.83
CA THR A 142 -2.28 0.34 3.13
C THR A 142 -3.03 1.38 3.96
N HIS A 143 -4.06 2.03 3.40
CA HIS A 143 -4.83 3.09 4.03
C HIS A 143 -6.26 2.65 4.41
N GLY A 144 -6.64 2.89 5.67
CA GLY A 144 -7.96 2.50 6.21
C GLY A 144 -9.14 3.15 5.50
N GLY A 145 -9.06 4.44 5.16
CA GLY A 145 -10.11 5.19 4.48
C GLY A 145 -10.45 4.69 3.07
N ASN A 146 -9.54 3.94 2.44
CA ASN A 146 -9.78 3.32 1.13
C ASN A 146 -10.59 2.01 1.21
N LYS A 147 -10.98 1.49 2.38
CA LYS A 147 -11.69 0.19 2.49
C LYS A 147 -12.92 0.11 1.57
N ALA A 148 -13.84 1.06 1.72
CA ALA A 148 -15.07 1.09 0.94
C ALA A 148 -14.82 1.32 -0.56
N LEU A 149 -13.84 2.18 -0.90
CA LEU A 149 -13.39 2.42 -2.27
C LEU A 149 -12.94 1.13 -2.94
N VAL A 150 -12.06 0.36 -2.29
CA VAL A 150 -11.52 -0.90 -2.82
C VAL A 150 -12.62 -1.95 -2.98
N ASP A 151 -13.56 -2.04 -2.02
CA ASP A 151 -14.68 -2.98 -2.07
C ASP A 151 -15.60 -2.69 -3.26
N LEU A 152 -15.97 -1.43 -3.49
CA LEU A 152 -16.83 -1.02 -4.60
C LEU A 152 -16.14 -1.17 -5.94
N ALA A 153 -14.89 -0.68 -6.07
CA ALA A 153 -14.14 -0.77 -7.31
C ALA A 153 -13.90 -2.23 -7.73
N ALA A 154 -13.57 -3.10 -6.77
CA ALA A 154 -13.36 -4.52 -7.05
C ALA A 154 -14.61 -5.19 -7.60
N LEU A 155 -15.79 -4.91 -7.01
CA LEU A 155 -17.05 -5.47 -7.46
C LEU A 155 -17.43 -4.95 -8.86
N GLU A 156 -17.25 -3.66 -9.11
CA GLU A 156 -17.55 -3.03 -10.38
C GLU A 156 -16.67 -3.60 -11.52
N LEU A 157 -15.36 -3.69 -11.29
CA LEU A 157 -14.42 -4.28 -12.25
C LEU A 157 -14.70 -5.78 -12.50
N ARG A 158 -15.04 -6.52 -11.44
CA ARG A 158 -15.45 -7.92 -11.60
C ARG A 158 -16.69 -8.05 -12.48
N ALA A 159 -17.69 -7.22 -12.26
CA ALA A 159 -18.95 -7.26 -13.00
C ALA A 159 -18.79 -6.81 -14.46
N ALA A 160 -18.03 -5.73 -14.70
CA ALA A 160 -17.89 -5.13 -16.02
C ALA A 160 -16.87 -5.87 -16.91
N HIS A 161 -15.77 -6.39 -16.33
CA HIS A 161 -14.63 -6.90 -17.08
C HIS A 161 -14.30 -8.37 -16.81
N ARG A 162 -15.08 -9.05 -15.95
CA ARG A 162 -14.88 -10.48 -15.63
C ARG A 162 -13.49 -10.81 -15.07
N MET A 163 -12.87 -9.82 -14.40
CA MET A 163 -11.58 -9.97 -13.78
C MET A 163 -11.67 -10.70 -12.44
N LEU A 164 -10.60 -11.39 -12.06
CA LEU A 164 -10.29 -11.64 -10.66
C LEU A 164 -9.75 -10.35 -10.06
N VAL A 165 -10.47 -9.75 -9.11
CA VAL A 165 -10.01 -8.56 -8.39
C VAL A 165 -9.87 -8.91 -6.91
N VAL A 166 -8.62 -8.94 -6.45
CA VAL A 166 -8.27 -9.29 -5.07
C VAL A 166 -8.12 -8.02 -4.23
N ARG A 167 -8.79 -7.98 -3.08
CA ARG A 167 -8.75 -6.88 -2.12
C ARG A 167 -7.78 -7.23 -0.99
N ALA A 168 -6.54 -6.79 -1.08
CA ALA A 168 -5.49 -7.05 -0.09
C ALA A 168 -5.25 -5.79 0.75
N HIS A 169 -5.61 -5.84 2.03
CA HIS A 169 -5.39 -4.74 2.97
C HIS A 169 -4.28 -5.12 3.95
N SER A 170 -3.20 -4.32 4.04
CA SER A 170 -2.07 -4.58 4.93
C SER A 170 -2.49 -4.70 6.40
N PHE A 171 -3.40 -3.83 6.83
CA PHE A 171 -3.93 -3.80 8.21
C PHE A 171 -4.85 -4.99 8.56
N ARG A 172 -5.18 -5.87 7.59
CA ARG A 172 -5.84 -7.17 7.82
C ARG A 172 -4.85 -8.33 7.90
N PHE A 173 -3.59 -8.11 7.58
CA PHE A 173 -2.57 -9.12 7.78
C PHE A 173 -2.29 -9.24 9.28
N PRO A 174 -2.26 -10.47 9.84
CA PRO A 174 -1.97 -10.64 11.25
C PRO A 174 -0.54 -10.18 11.55
N ALA A 175 -0.35 -9.39 12.59
CA ALA A 175 0.97 -9.10 13.12
C ALA A 175 1.62 -10.40 13.68
N PRO A 176 2.96 -10.47 13.78
CA PRO A 176 3.62 -11.61 14.41
C PRO A 176 3.09 -11.84 15.83
N ALA A 177 2.94 -13.10 16.21
CA ALA A 177 2.43 -13.45 17.54
C ALA A 177 3.24 -12.79 18.66
N GLY A 178 2.56 -12.11 19.59
CA GLY A 178 3.20 -11.39 20.68
C GLY A 178 3.97 -10.12 20.29
N ALA A 179 3.81 -9.64 19.05
CA ALA A 179 4.49 -8.44 18.56
C ALA A 179 4.05 -7.16 19.29
N LEU A 180 2.74 -7.04 19.53
CA LEU A 180 2.13 -5.88 20.19
C LEU A 180 1.03 -6.35 21.16
N PRO A 181 0.72 -5.54 22.19
CA PRO A 181 -0.42 -5.81 23.07
C PRO A 181 -1.75 -5.84 22.30
N ALA A 182 -2.71 -6.64 22.77
CA ALA A 182 -4.02 -6.73 22.13
C ALA A 182 -4.78 -5.40 22.10
N GLU A 183 -4.59 -4.55 23.12
CA GLU A 183 -5.15 -3.20 23.18
C GLU A 183 -4.61 -2.34 22.02
N GLU A 184 -3.29 -2.35 21.77
CA GLU A 184 -2.68 -1.60 20.69
C GLU A 184 -3.16 -2.13 19.32
N LEU A 185 -3.22 -3.45 19.12
CA LEU A 185 -3.73 -4.03 17.88
C LEU A 185 -5.21 -3.68 17.61
N ARG A 186 -5.98 -3.42 18.65
CA ARG A 186 -7.41 -3.07 18.54
C ARG A 186 -7.64 -1.58 18.40
N HIS A 187 -6.87 -0.73 19.08
CA HIS A 187 -7.14 0.69 19.23
C HIS A 187 -6.04 1.60 18.65
N GLY A 188 -4.89 1.06 18.27
CA GLY A 188 -3.83 1.77 17.55
C GLY A 188 -4.17 1.88 16.06
N LEU A 189 -5.25 2.64 15.75
CA LEU A 189 -5.87 2.67 14.44
C LEU A 189 -5.11 3.52 13.41
N HIS A 190 -4.28 4.47 13.86
CA HIS A 190 -3.64 5.45 12.98
C HIS A 190 -2.41 6.08 13.63
N GLY A 191 -1.25 5.99 12.99
CA GLY A 191 0.01 6.48 13.56
C GLY A 191 0.42 5.74 14.84
N GLY A 192 -0.11 4.54 15.10
CA GLY A 192 0.18 3.73 16.27
C GLY A 192 1.50 2.96 16.16
N ALA A 193 1.69 2.00 17.09
CA ALA A 193 2.93 1.24 17.17
C ALA A 193 3.24 0.42 15.92
N LEU A 194 2.22 -0.13 15.24
CA LEU A 194 2.40 -0.95 14.05
C LEU A 194 3.01 -0.15 12.89
N GLU A 195 2.40 0.99 12.56
CA GLU A 195 2.87 1.84 11.47
C GLU A 195 4.19 2.51 11.83
N THR A 196 4.35 2.96 13.08
CA THR A 196 5.61 3.54 13.54
C THR A 196 6.75 2.53 13.49
N ALA A 197 6.52 1.26 13.86
CA ALA A 197 7.53 0.21 13.73
C ALA A 197 7.91 -0.04 12.26
N LEU A 198 6.92 -0.16 11.37
CA LEU A 198 7.16 -0.29 9.95
C LEU A 198 7.99 0.88 9.41
N MET A 199 7.64 2.11 9.74
CA MET A 199 8.37 3.31 9.29
C MET A 199 9.79 3.38 9.88
N LEU A 200 9.99 2.97 11.14
CA LEU A 200 11.32 2.88 11.75
C LEU A 200 12.23 1.86 11.06
N HIS A 201 11.66 0.87 10.37
CA HIS A 201 12.39 -0.11 9.58
C HIS A 201 12.55 0.35 8.11
N LEU A 202 11.47 0.74 7.44
CA LEU A 202 11.43 1.01 6.01
C LEU A 202 11.99 2.40 5.65
N ALA A 203 11.69 3.43 6.46
CA ALA A 203 12.09 4.80 6.21
C ALA A 203 12.46 5.55 7.52
N PRO A 204 13.46 5.06 8.29
CA PRO A 204 13.79 5.59 9.62
C PRO A 204 14.17 7.08 9.61
N HIS A 205 14.68 7.59 8.49
CA HIS A 205 15.07 8.99 8.32
C HIS A 205 13.89 9.94 8.20
N LYS A 206 12.66 9.43 7.99
CA LYS A 206 11.43 10.22 7.95
C LYS A 206 10.71 10.28 9.30
N VAL A 207 11.11 9.46 10.28
CA VAL A 207 10.46 9.39 11.60
C VAL A 207 11.06 10.41 12.54
N ARG A 208 10.23 11.29 13.09
CA ARG A 208 10.61 12.26 14.13
C ARG A 208 10.50 11.60 15.51
N ARG A 209 11.59 10.97 15.94
CA ARG A 209 11.63 10.17 17.19
C ARG A 209 11.30 10.96 18.43
N GLU A 210 11.64 12.25 18.45
CA GLU A 210 11.38 13.18 19.56
C GLU A 210 9.89 13.53 19.73
N ALA A 211 9.07 13.25 18.71
CA ALA A 211 7.63 13.48 18.73
C ALA A 211 6.81 12.20 18.99
N ILE A 212 7.49 11.07 19.23
CA ILE A 212 6.82 9.80 19.59
C ILE A 212 6.26 9.92 21.02
N ASP A 213 4.94 9.75 21.16
CA ASP A 213 4.23 9.76 22.43
C ASP A 213 3.06 8.75 22.42
N ARG A 214 2.35 8.62 23.54
CA ARG A 214 1.11 7.83 23.62
C ARG A 214 -0.08 8.71 23.21
N PHE A 215 -0.86 8.24 22.24
CA PHE A 215 -2.08 8.88 21.74
C PHE A 215 -3.29 8.00 22.07
N GLU A 216 -3.78 8.08 23.30
CA GLU A 216 -4.85 7.21 23.78
C GLU A 216 -6.17 7.51 23.05
N SER A 217 -6.64 6.55 22.25
CA SER A 217 -7.88 6.66 21.49
C SER A 217 -9.11 6.69 22.40
N VAL A 218 -10.13 7.47 22.01
CA VAL A 218 -11.46 7.41 22.64
C VAL A 218 -12.01 5.97 22.68
N GLY A 219 -11.63 5.12 21.72
CA GLY A 219 -12.02 3.71 21.65
C GLY A 219 -11.57 2.88 22.85
N VAL A 220 -10.43 3.20 23.47
CA VAL A 220 -9.95 2.54 24.71
C VAL A 220 -10.93 2.79 25.83
N ARG A 221 -11.36 4.04 26.05
CA ARG A 221 -12.32 4.40 27.09
C ARG A 221 -13.69 3.76 26.87
N MET A 222 -14.18 3.79 25.62
CA MET A 222 -15.46 3.16 25.28
C MET A 222 -15.46 1.65 25.52
N ALA A 223 -14.34 0.98 25.19
CA ALA A 223 -14.18 -0.45 25.46
C ALA A 223 -14.12 -0.75 26.96
N ALA A 224 -13.43 0.07 27.76
CA ALA A 224 -13.38 -0.06 29.21
C ALA A 224 -14.77 0.12 29.88
N GLU A 225 -15.65 0.93 29.28
CA GLU A 225 -17.05 1.10 29.68
C GLU A 225 -17.97 -0.06 29.22
N GLY A 226 -17.44 -1.04 28.50
CA GLY A 226 -18.22 -2.19 27.98
C GLY A 226 -19.16 -1.84 26.83
N ARG A 227 -18.90 -0.75 26.10
CA ARG A 227 -19.73 -0.33 24.96
C ARG A 227 -19.49 -1.23 23.75
N LEU A 228 -20.54 -1.57 23.04
CA LEU A 228 -20.47 -2.19 21.70
C LEU A 228 -20.13 -1.17 20.61
N LEU A 229 -20.56 0.08 20.83
CA LEU A 229 -20.22 1.22 19.95
C LEU A 229 -18.75 1.59 20.13
N GLY A 230 -18.03 1.77 19.03
CA GLY A 230 -16.63 2.19 19.02
C GLY A 230 -16.22 2.81 17.68
N PRO A 231 -14.98 3.30 17.56
CA PRO A 231 -14.50 3.77 16.25
C PRO A 231 -14.49 2.68 15.17
N GLU A 232 -14.17 1.46 15.57
CA GLU A 232 -14.18 0.24 14.74
C GLU A 232 -14.80 -0.91 15.56
N GLY A 233 -15.05 -2.07 14.95
CA GLY A 233 -15.54 -3.26 15.61
C GLY A 233 -16.96 -3.63 15.21
N GLU A 234 -17.79 -4.14 16.17
CA GLU A 234 -19.14 -4.64 15.87
C GLU A 234 -20.10 -3.53 15.44
N ALA A 235 -19.98 -2.33 16.04
CA ALA A 235 -20.77 -1.15 15.70
C ALA A 235 -19.84 0.07 15.63
N GLY A 236 -19.23 0.27 14.44
CA GLY A 236 -18.37 1.42 14.17
C GLY A 236 -19.18 2.70 13.91
N PHE A 237 -18.75 3.84 14.48
CA PHE A 237 -19.27 5.13 14.09
C PHE A 237 -18.32 5.85 13.11
N ALA A 238 -18.86 6.76 12.28
CA ALA A 238 -18.03 7.61 11.44
C ALA A 238 -17.34 8.67 12.30
N TRP A 239 -16.03 8.83 12.11
CA TRP A 239 -15.20 9.72 12.93
C TRP A 239 -14.25 10.56 12.07
N MET A 240 -13.88 11.72 12.59
CA MET A 240 -12.72 12.48 12.14
C MET A 240 -11.55 12.15 13.06
N ALA A 241 -10.32 12.21 12.54
CA ALA A 241 -9.14 11.80 13.32
C ALA A 241 -9.01 12.53 14.67
N GLN A 242 -9.37 13.82 14.72
CA GLN A 242 -9.38 14.60 15.97
C GLN A 242 -10.46 14.17 16.96
N ASP A 243 -11.51 13.43 16.52
CA ASP A 243 -12.53 12.87 17.44
C ASP A 243 -11.95 11.71 18.28
N LEU A 244 -10.96 11.02 17.71
CA LEU A 244 -10.30 9.89 18.36
C LEU A 244 -9.22 10.36 19.32
N HIS A 245 -8.38 11.33 18.88
CA HIS A 245 -7.37 12.00 19.68
C HIS A 245 -7.02 13.36 19.04
N PRO A 246 -6.79 14.44 19.82
CA PRO A 246 -6.52 15.78 19.28
C PRO A 246 -5.31 15.88 18.33
N SER A 247 -4.31 15.01 18.47
CA SER A 247 -3.16 14.96 17.56
C SER A 247 -3.48 14.31 16.20
N GLY A 248 -4.66 13.69 16.05
CA GLY A 248 -5.03 12.91 14.88
C GLY A 248 -4.41 11.51 14.81
N ALA A 249 -3.47 11.15 15.70
CA ALA A 249 -2.92 9.80 15.82
C ALA A 249 -3.62 9.02 16.96
N CYS A 250 -3.59 7.68 16.90
CA CYS A 250 -4.18 6.80 17.90
C CYS A 250 -3.29 5.58 18.14
N GLY A 251 -2.95 5.29 19.39
CA GLY A 251 -2.14 4.15 19.81
C GLY A 251 -0.97 4.53 20.68
N ASP A 252 -0.04 3.62 20.86
CA ASP A 252 1.18 3.82 21.65
C ASP A 252 2.45 3.57 20.80
N PRO A 253 2.85 4.54 19.95
CA PRO A 253 4.07 4.41 19.14
C PRO A 253 5.36 4.20 19.96
N ARG A 254 5.36 4.42 21.28
CA ARG A 254 6.51 4.15 22.17
C ARG A 254 6.85 2.66 22.23
N LEU A 255 5.90 1.78 21.86
CA LEU A 255 6.10 0.33 21.77
C LEU A 255 6.87 -0.06 20.50
N ALA A 256 7.09 0.88 19.58
CA ALA A 256 7.70 0.62 18.28
C ALA A 256 9.22 0.75 18.31
N ASP A 257 9.88 -0.18 17.62
CA ASP A 257 11.30 -0.07 17.25
C ASP A 257 11.55 -0.67 15.85
N GLY A 258 12.75 -0.46 15.32
CA GLY A 258 13.11 -0.95 13.98
C GLY A 258 13.17 -2.48 13.89
N ALA A 259 13.47 -3.19 14.99
CA ALA A 259 13.53 -4.65 15.02
C ALA A 259 12.11 -5.24 14.97
N LEU A 260 11.16 -4.64 15.68
CA LEU A 260 9.74 -4.96 15.57
C LEU A 260 9.24 -4.69 14.15
N GLY A 261 9.60 -3.53 13.57
CA GLY A 261 9.26 -3.17 12.19
C GLY A 261 9.76 -4.18 11.17
N ALA A 262 11.01 -4.65 11.31
CA ALA A 262 11.58 -5.69 10.44
C ALA A 262 10.77 -6.99 10.50
N ARG A 263 10.35 -7.45 11.68
CA ARG A 263 9.53 -8.66 11.85
C ARG A 263 8.15 -8.51 11.24
N ILE A 264 7.51 -7.36 11.43
CA ILE A 264 6.19 -7.06 10.85
C ILE A 264 6.30 -6.99 9.32
N ALA A 265 7.30 -6.28 8.80
CA ALA A 265 7.54 -6.14 7.37
C ALA A 265 7.80 -7.49 6.69
N ASP A 266 8.63 -8.35 7.29
CA ASP A 266 8.90 -9.70 6.77
C ASP A 266 7.63 -10.55 6.69
N GLN A 267 6.81 -10.54 7.73
CA GLN A 267 5.55 -11.29 7.75
C GLN A 267 4.53 -10.73 6.76
N PHE A 268 4.38 -9.40 6.67
CA PHE A 268 3.43 -8.77 5.74
C PHE A 268 3.87 -8.95 4.29
N ALA A 269 5.17 -8.84 4.01
CA ALA A 269 5.75 -9.13 2.70
C ALA A 269 5.54 -10.59 2.29
N THR A 270 5.70 -11.55 3.22
CA THR A 270 5.41 -12.97 2.99
C THR A 270 3.92 -13.19 2.67
N ARG A 271 3.02 -12.50 3.38
CA ARG A 271 1.58 -12.56 3.09
C ARG A 271 1.24 -11.97 1.73
N LEU A 272 1.84 -10.82 1.40
CA LEU A 272 1.62 -10.17 0.10
C LEU A 272 2.12 -11.04 -1.05
N ALA A 273 3.33 -11.62 -0.95
CA ALA A 273 3.84 -12.56 -1.93
C ALA A 273 2.86 -13.73 -2.14
N ARG A 274 2.36 -14.31 -1.05
CA ARG A 274 1.38 -15.40 -1.13
C ARG A 274 0.07 -14.97 -1.79
N VAL A 275 -0.44 -13.76 -1.49
CA VAL A 275 -1.65 -13.22 -2.15
C VAL A 275 -1.44 -13.11 -3.66
N ILE A 276 -0.26 -12.66 -4.12
CA ILE A 276 0.06 -12.55 -5.54
C ILE A 276 0.12 -13.94 -6.19
N GLU A 277 0.74 -14.91 -5.52
CA GLU A 277 0.81 -16.30 -5.99
C GLU A 277 -0.56 -16.95 -6.05
N ASP A 278 -1.37 -16.82 -5.00
CA ASP A 278 -2.73 -17.36 -4.95
C ASP A 278 -3.62 -16.71 -6.04
N ALA A 279 -3.44 -15.41 -6.29
CA ALA A 279 -4.13 -14.72 -7.39
C ALA A 279 -3.70 -15.26 -8.76
N ARG A 280 -2.43 -15.62 -8.95
CA ARG A 280 -1.94 -16.24 -10.19
C ARG A 280 -2.48 -17.65 -10.38
N ASP A 281 -2.55 -18.42 -9.31
CA ASP A 281 -2.96 -19.83 -9.34
C ASP A 281 -4.49 -20.01 -9.31
N PHE A 282 -5.25 -18.94 -9.05
CA PHE A 282 -6.70 -19.00 -8.99
C PHE A 282 -7.27 -19.42 -10.35
N ASP A 283 -8.15 -20.44 -10.36
CA ASP A 283 -8.85 -20.88 -11.56
C ASP A 283 -9.93 -19.86 -11.96
N LEU A 284 -9.68 -19.11 -13.04
CA LEU A 284 -10.61 -18.10 -13.54
C LEU A 284 -11.93 -18.69 -14.07
N GLU A 285 -12.00 -19.98 -14.39
CA GLU A 285 -13.24 -20.64 -14.83
C GLU A 285 -14.26 -20.76 -13.69
N THR A 286 -13.81 -20.63 -12.43
CA THR A 286 -14.72 -20.52 -11.27
C THR A 286 -15.53 -19.22 -11.28
N LEU A 287 -15.07 -18.21 -12.04
CA LEU A 287 -15.74 -16.91 -12.19
C LEU A 287 -16.83 -17.00 -13.27
N VAL A 288 -17.99 -17.54 -12.92
CA VAL A 288 -19.12 -17.70 -13.86
C VAL A 288 -19.60 -16.37 -14.44
N GLU A 289 -19.99 -16.38 -15.71
CA GLU A 289 -20.38 -15.17 -16.45
C GLU A 289 -21.77 -14.65 -16.06
N ARG A 290 -22.69 -15.56 -15.79
CA ARG A 290 -24.12 -15.26 -15.51
C ARG A 290 -24.61 -16.17 -14.40
N GLY A 291 -25.49 -15.64 -13.57
CA GLY A 291 -26.28 -16.47 -12.66
C GLY A 291 -27.10 -17.50 -13.45
N PRO A 292 -27.61 -18.52 -12.76
CA PRO A 292 -28.46 -19.54 -13.41
C PRO A 292 -29.60 -18.84 -14.16
N THR A 293 -29.80 -19.20 -15.42
CA THR A 293 -30.92 -18.68 -16.23
C THR A 293 -32.23 -19.02 -15.50
N PRO A 294 -33.12 -18.06 -15.23
CA PRO A 294 -34.40 -18.35 -14.63
C PRO A 294 -35.11 -19.45 -15.44
N GLY A 295 -35.40 -20.57 -14.84
CA GLY A 295 -36.07 -21.72 -15.49
C GLY A 295 -35.26 -23.01 -15.64
N LYS A 296 -33.97 -23.05 -15.24
CA LYS A 296 -33.13 -24.27 -15.23
C LYS A 296 -32.73 -24.76 -13.84
N MET A 297 -33.39 -24.33 -12.78
CA MET A 297 -33.29 -25.02 -11.50
C MET A 297 -34.22 -26.23 -11.52
N ARG A 298 -33.65 -27.42 -11.66
CA ARG A 298 -34.34 -28.69 -11.38
C ARG A 298 -34.15 -29.08 -9.93
#